data_ac4859c4ccdc2ef01654b689681eb918
#
_entry.id   ac4859c4ccdc2ef01654b689681eb918
#
_cell.length_a   1.000
_cell.length_b   1.000
_cell.length_c   1.000
_cell.angle_alpha   90.00
_cell.angle_beta   90.00
_cell.angle_gamma   90.00
#
_symmetry.space_group_name_H-M   'P 1'
#
loop_
_entity.id
_entity.type
_entity.pdbx_description
1 polymer ?
#
loop_
_entity_poly.entity_id
_entity_poly.type
_entity_poly.pdbx_seq_one_letter_code
_entity_poly.pdbx_strand_id
1 'polypeptide(L)'
;MRARVYAHSDNKGKHMPIIIPRDLPAYNSLREEKIFVMDKERAIRQDIRPIEIAILNLMPTKETTETQLLRLLGNSSLQVNVTLIKTDSYTSTHVSGEHMERFYKNLGEVCEMKFDGMIVTGAPVETIPFEDVKYWNELTSIMDFAENNVTSTIY
;
A
#
# COMPACT_ATOMS: atom_id res chain seq x y z
N MET A 1 -38.31 -16.61 -26.84
CA MET A 1 -36.91 -17.02 -26.65
C MET A 1 -36.03 -15.81 -26.90
N ARG A 2 -35.53 -15.13 -25.86
CA ARG A 2 -34.61 -13.98 -25.97
C ARG A 2 -33.22 -14.44 -25.57
N ALA A 3 -32.32 -14.52 -26.52
CA ALA A 3 -30.91 -14.83 -26.29
C ALA A 3 -30.25 -13.68 -25.47
N ARG A 4 -29.70 -14.03 -24.30
CA ARG A 4 -28.81 -13.14 -23.56
C ARG A 4 -27.47 -13.11 -24.29
N VAL A 5 -27.19 -11.98 -24.90
CA VAL A 5 -25.85 -11.68 -25.41
C VAL A 5 -24.95 -11.42 -24.19
N TYR A 6 -24.09 -12.37 -23.88
CA TYR A 6 -22.97 -12.16 -22.98
C TYR A 6 -21.95 -11.28 -23.72
N ALA A 7 -21.84 -10.02 -23.31
CA ALA A 7 -20.76 -9.17 -23.76
C ALA A 7 -19.44 -9.77 -23.25
N HIS A 8 -18.68 -10.36 -24.15
CA HIS A 8 -17.29 -10.71 -23.92
C HIS A 8 -16.51 -9.42 -23.80
N SER A 9 -16.12 -9.04 -22.59
CA SER A 9 -15.07 -8.04 -22.41
C SER A 9 -13.74 -8.73 -22.73
N ASP A 10 -13.22 -8.46 -23.91
CA ASP A 10 -11.85 -8.79 -24.32
C ASP A 10 -10.87 -8.05 -23.39
N ASN A 11 -10.50 -8.64 -22.31
CA ASN A 11 -9.39 -8.18 -21.46
C ASN A 11 -8.15 -9.01 -21.83
N LYS A 12 -7.52 -8.65 -22.95
CA LYS A 12 -6.23 -9.20 -23.42
C LYS A 12 -5.09 -8.56 -22.63
N GLY A 13 -4.88 -9.02 -21.41
CA GLY A 13 -3.75 -8.68 -20.56
C GLY A 13 -4.04 -9.19 -19.16
N LYS A 14 -3.46 -10.32 -18.76
CA LYS A 14 -3.55 -10.81 -17.38
C LYS A 14 -2.76 -9.91 -16.44
N HIS A 15 -3.24 -8.68 -16.22
CA HIS A 15 -2.80 -7.90 -15.07
C HIS A 15 -3.67 -8.32 -13.90
N MET A 16 -3.05 -8.85 -12.87
CA MET A 16 -3.74 -9.15 -11.62
C MET A 16 -3.97 -7.84 -10.85
N PRO A 17 -5.09 -7.70 -10.12
CA PRO A 17 -5.43 -6.43 -9.50
C PRO A 17 -4.59 -6.11 -8.28
N ILE A 18 -4.40 -4.82 -8.05
CA ILE A 18 -4.07 -4.29 -6.74
C ILE A 18 -5.34 -4.20 -5.90
N ILE A 19 -5.24 -4.65 -4.64
CA ILE A 19 -6.32 -4.55 -3.67
C ILE A 19 -6.03 -3.33 -2.79
N ILE A 20 -6.87 -2.31 -2.93
CA ILE A 20 -6.82 -1.06 -2.15
C ILE A 20 -8.25 -0.57 -1.86
N PRO A 21 -8.45 0.28 -0.82
CA PRO A 21 -9.74 0.89 -0.55
C PRO A 21 -10.27 1.71 -1.75
N ARG A 22 -11.58 1.65 -2.01
CA ARG A 22 -12.20 2.40 -3.13
C ARG A 22 -12.12 3.91 -2.98
N ASP A 23 -12.08 4.37 -1.77
CA ASP A 23 -12.05 5.77 -1.37
C ASP A 23 -10.63 6.32 -1.21
N LEU A 24 -9.60 5.49 -1.39
CA LEU A 24 -8.22 5.96 -1.49
C LEU A 24 -8.07 6.81 -2.77
N PRO A 25 -7.53 8.05 -2.71
CA PRO A 25 -7.38 8.93 -3.88
C PRO A 25 -6.71 8.25 -5.08
N ALA A 26 -5.68 7.43 -4.83
CA ALA A 26 -4.98 6.66 -5.85
C ALA A 26 -5.90 5.69 -6.64
N TYR A 27 -7.02 5.24 -6.06
CA TYR A 27 -7.93 4.27 -6.70
C TYR A 27 -8.45 4.77 -8.05
N ASN A 28 -8.91 6.02 -8.11
CA ASN A 28 -9.44 6.61 -9.33
C ASN A 28 -8.33 6.90 -10.36
N SER A 29 -7.20 7.45 -9.90
CA SER A 29 -6.04 7.74 -10.76
C SER A 29 -5.53 6.48 -11.47
N LEU A 30 -5.39 5.37 -10.74
CA LEU A 30 -4.94 4.10 -11.31
C LEU A 30 -5.95 3.51 -12.31
N ARG A 31 -7.26 3.68 -12.06
CA ARG A 31 -8.29 3.24 -13.00
C ARG A 31 -8.27 4.03 -14.30
N GLU A 32 -8.07 5.34 -14.23
CA GLU A 32 -7.93 6.21 -15.42
C GLU A 32 -6.71 5.79 -16.26
N GLU A 33 -5.64 5.37 -15.60
CA GLU A 33 -4.44 4.79 -16.24
C GLU A 33 -4.63 3.35 -16.73
N LYS A 34 -5.84 2.79 -16.62
CA LYS A 34 -6.18 1.40 -17.00
C LYS A 34 -5.46 0.32 -16.20
N ILE A 35 -4.96 0.66 -15.02
CA ILE A 35 -4.44 -0.30 -14.06
C ILE A 35 -5.61 -0.97 -13.36
N PHE A 36 -5.55 -2.30 -13.26
CA PHE A 36 -6.64 -3.04 -12.65
C PHE A 36 -6.58 -2.96 -11.13
N VAL A 37 -7.52 -2.26 -10.54
CA VAL A 37 -7.69 -2.12 -9.07
C VAL A 37 -8.98 -2.78 -8.63
N MET A 38 -8.98 -3.36 -7.43
CA MET A 38 -10.19 -3.90 -6.80
C MET A 38 -10.20 -3.57 -5.31
N ASP A 39 -11.36 -3.67 -4.71
CA ASP A 39 -11.54 -3.58 -3.28
C ASP A 39 -11.41 -4.96 -2.60
N LYS A 40 -11.27 -4.93 -1.29
CA LYS A 40 -11.12 -6.14 -0.47
C LYS A 40 -12.35 -7.05 -0.52
N GLU A 41 -13.56 -6.50 -0.63
CA GLU A 41 -14.79 -7.28 -0.70
C GLU A 41 -14.84 -8.15 -1.97
N ARG A 42 -14.38 -7.58 -3.08
CA ARG A 42 -14.28 -8.31 -4.35
C ARG A 42 -13.16 -9.35 -4.31
N ALA A 43 -12.03 -9.00 -3.68
CA ALA A 43 -10.87 -9.89 -3.56
C ALA A 43 -11.19 -11.17 -2.76
N ILE A 44 -11.92 -11.04 -1.65
CA ILE A 44 -12.32 -12.19 -0.80
C ILE A 44 -13.18 -13.21 -1.56
N ARG A 45 -13.89 -12.78 -2.60
CA ARG A 45 -14.72 -13.69 -3.42
C ARG A 45 -13.91 -14.49 -4.45
N GLN A 46 -12.62 -14.22 -4.55
CA GLN A 46 -11.72 -14.94 -5.43
C GLN A 46 -10.92 -15.95 -4.62
N ASP A 47 -10.79 -17.16 -5.15
CA ASP A 47 -9.98 -18.23 -4.54
C ASP A 47 -8.50 -18.06 -4.90
N ILE A 48 -7.95 -16.88 -4.56
CA ILE A 48 -6.56 -16.50 -4.83
C ILE A 48 -6.00 -15.88 -3.56
N ARG A 49 -4.87 -16.41 -3.06
CA ARG A 49 -4.11 -15.75 -2.00
C ARG A 49 -3.34 -14.57 -2.62
N PRO A 50 -3.63 -13.33 -2.24
CA PRO A 50 -2.83 -12.20 -2.70
C PRO A 50 -1.45 -12.21 -2.04
N ILE A 51 -0.50 -11.51 -2.64
CA ILE A 51 0.75 -11.14 -2.00
C ILE A 51 0.46 -9.96 -1.07
N GLU A 52 0.81 -10.11 0.19
CA GLU A 52 0.62 -9.09 1.23
C GLU A 52 1.85 -8.15 1.26
N ILE A 53 1.65 -6.90 0.88
CA ILE A 53 2.70 -5.88 0.86
C ILE A 53 2.40 -4.78 1.87
N ALA A 54 3.37 -4.51 2.76
CA ALA A 54 3.37 -3.34 3.62
C ALA A 54 4.13 -2.18 2.97
N ILE A 55 3.65 -0.95 3.12
CA ILE A 55 4.36 0.25 2.69
C ILE A 55 4.47 1.20 3.88
N LEU A 56 5.67 1.36 4.43
CA LEU A 56 5.98 2.44 5.37
C LEU A 56 6.33 3.69 4.57
N ASN A 57 5.38 4.60 4.50
CA ASN A 57 5.54 5.82 3.71
C ASN A 57 6.01 6.98 4.61
N LEU A 58 7.30 7.32 4.55
CA LEU A 58 7.92 8.42 5.30
C LEU A 58 7.99 9.72 4.50
N MET A 59 7.58 9.72 3.23
CA MET A 59 7.58 10.90 2.37
C MET A 59 6.57 11.95 2.83
N PRO A 60 6.86 13.24 2.69
CA PRO A 60 5.94 14.31 3.05
C PRO A 60 4.71 14.36 2.11
N THR A 61 4.89 14.07 0.82
CA THR A 61 3.83 14.04 -0.19
C THR A 61 3.22 12.63 -0.29
N LYS A 62 2.47 12.22 0.72
CA LYS A 62 1.96 10.86 0.88
C LYS A 62 1.16 10.36 -0.32
N GLU A 63 0.12 11.09 -0.73
CA GLU A 63 -0.79 10.69 -1.80
C GLU A 63 -0.09 10.50 -3.16
N THR A 64 0.90 11.37 -3.46
CA THR A 64 1.70 11.23 -4.68
C THR A 64 2.56 9.97 -4.62
N THR A 65 3.23 9.73 -3.50
CA THR A 65 4.09 8.55 -3.30
C THR A 65 3.25 7.27 -3.31
N GLU A 66 2.08 7.27 -2.66
CA GLU A 66 1.12 6.16 -2.72
C GLU A 66 0.77 5.81 -4.17
N THR A 67 0.35 6.80 -4.94
CA THR A 67 -0.04 6.59 -6.35
C THR A 67 1.11 6.04 -7.18
N GLN A 68 2.33 6.53 -6.97
CA GLN A 68 3.52 6.06 -7.69
C GLN A 68 3.86 4.60 -7.33
N LEU A 69 3.90 4.25 -6.05
CA LEU A 69 4.21 2.88 -5.60
C LEU A 69 3.12 1.90 -5.99
N LEU A 70 1.85 2.27 -5.84
CA LEU A 70 0.72 1.45 -6.25
C LEU A 70 0.69 1.22 -7.76
N ARG A 71 1.10 2.21 -8.57
CA ARG A 71 1.25 2.05 -10.02
C ARG A 71 2.33 1.02 -10.37
N LEU A 72 3.47 1.04 -9.67
CA LEU A 72 4.55 0.06 -9.89
C LEU A 72 4.10 -1.35 -9.49
N LEU A 73 3.47 -1.51 -8.34
CA LEU A 73 2.94 -2.79 -7.87
C LEU A 73 1.82 -3.31 -8.78
N GLY A 74 1.00 -2.41 -9.36
CA GLY A 74 -0.08 -2.74 -10.30
C GLY A 74 0.39 -3.27 -11.65
N ASN A 75 1.65 -3.10 -11.97
CA ASN A 75 2.25 -3.65 -13.18
C ASN A 75 2.73 -5.11 -12.99
N SER A 76 2.35 -5.74 -11.90
CA SER A 76 2.63 -7.14 -11.61
C SER A 76 1.61 -8.08 -12.24
N SER A 77 2.03 -9.32 -12.52
CA SER A 77 1.12 -10.42 -12.87
C SER A 77 0.50 -11.11 -11.64
N LEU A 78 0.77 -10.63 -10.44
CA LEU A 78 0.30 -11.19 -9.18
C LEU A 78 -0.74 -10.26 -8.53
N GLN A 79 -1.70 -10.86 -7.84
CA GLN A 79 -2.64 -10.09 -7.04
C GLN A 79 -1.94 -9.59 -5.78
N VAL A 80 -1.97 -8.27 -5.55
CA VAL A 80 -1.26 -7.61 -4.45
C VAL A 80 -2.26 -6.92 -3.53
N ASN A 81 -2.22 -7.24 -2.24
CA ASN A 81 -2.94 -6.53 -1.21
C ASN A 81 -1.98 -5.58 -0.49
N VAL A 82 -2.33 -4.29 -0.42
CA VAL A 82 -1.44 -3.27 0.13
C VAL A 82 -1.96 -2.76 1.46
N THR A 83 -1.07 -2.72 2.46
CA THR A 83 -1.28 -2.09 3.77
C THR A 83 -0.32 -0.91 3.91
N LEU A 84 -0.89 0.30 4.06
CA LEU A 84 -0.11 1.50 4.31
C LEU A 84 0.19 1.63 5.80
N ILE A 85 1.46 1.89 6.14
CA ILE A 85 1.94 2.03 7.52
C ILE A 85 2.45 3.45 7.74
N LYS A 86 2.15 4.02 8.90
CA LYS A 86 2.64 5.33 9.37
C LYS A 86 3.41 5.17 10.68
N THR A 87 4.22 6.18 10.99
CA THR A 87 4.75 6.43 12.33
C THR A 87 3.77 7.34 13.07
N ASP A 88 3.51 7.08 14.35
CA ASP A 88 2.63 7.91 15.19
C ASP A 88 3.36 9.15 15.70
N SER A 89 4.68 9.06 15.88
CA SER A 89 5.53 10.16 16.37
C SER A 89 5.77 11.28 15.35
N TYR A 90 5.36 11.09 14.10
CA TYR A 90 5.51 12.09 13.05
C TYR A 90 4.19 12.36 12.32
N THR A 91 3.72 13.61 12.45
CA THR A 91 2.54 14.08 11.71
C THR A 91 3.02 14.86 10.48
N SER A 92 2.65 14.38 9.29
CA SER A 92 2.91 15.09 8.04
C SER A 92 2.09 16.38 7.99
N THR A 93 2.72 17.49 7.66
CA THR A 93 2.05 18.81 7.50
C THR A 93 1.36 18.96 6.14
N HIS A 94 1.62 18.07 5.20
CA HIS A 94 1.15 18.15 3.81
C HIS A 94 -0.02 17.22 3.48
N VAL A 95 -0.53 16.47 4.46
CA VAL A 95 -1.65 15.53 4.28
C VAL A 95 -2.67 15.75 5.38
N SER A 96 -3.94 15.63 5.06
CA SER A 96 -5.01 15.75 6.06
C SER A 96 -4.91 14.63 7.11
N GLY A 97 -5.14 14.97 8.37
CA GLY A 97 -5.20 13.98 9.45
C GLY A 97 -6.23 12.87 9.15
N GLU A 98 -7.35 13.22 8.52
CA GLU A 98 -8.39 12.29 8.11
C GLU A 98 -7.88 11.22 7.13
N HIS A 99 -7.06 11.59 6.14
CA HIS A 99 -6.45 10.64 5.21
C HIS A 99 -5.55 9.64 5.95
N MET A 100 -4.73 10.15 6.89
CA MET A 100 -3.83 9.31 7.67
C MET A 100 -4.57 8.35 8.59
N GLU A 101 -5.62 8.79 9.26
CA GLU A 101 -6.43 7.93 10.15
C GLU A 101 -7.22 6.88 9.38
N ARG A 102 -7.67 7.22 8.18
CA ARG A 102 -8.53 6.36 7.39
C ARG A 102 -7.78 5.26 6.65
N PHE A 103 -6.60 5.55 6.12
CA PHE A 103 -5.89 4.64 5.20
C PHE A 103 -4.61 4.06 5.76
N TYR A 104 -4.04 4.66 6.79
CA TYR A 104 -2.79 4.23 7.39
C TYR A 104 -3.01 3.51 8.71
N LYS A 105 -2.18 2.50 8.94
CA LYS A 105 -2.11 1.77 10.21
C LYS A 105 -0.82 2.10 10.94
N ASN A 106 -0.86 2.07 12.25
CA ASN A 106 0.35 2.13 13.06
C ASN A 106 0.92 0.73 13.33
N LEU A 107 2.11 0.67 13.95
CA LEU A 107 2.77 -0.59 14.27
C LEU A 107 1.90 -1.49 15.15
N GLY A 108 1.18 -0.93 16.13
CA GLY A 108 0.32 -1.69 17.03
C GLY A 108 -0.82 -2.42 16.31
N GLU A 109 -1.34 -1.83 15.24
CA GLU A 109 -2.43 -2.41 14.44
C GLU A 109 -1.97 -3.52 13.47
N VAL A 110 -0.67 -3.58 13.16
CA VAL A 110 -0.11 -4.55 12.23
C VAL A 110 0.83 -5.57 12.91
N CYS A 111 1.07 -5.47 14.21
CA CYS A 111 2.09 -6.25 14.92
C CYS A 111 1.89 -7.77 14.82
N GLU A 112 0.67 -8.26 14.64
CA GLU A 112 0.36 -9.69 14.47
C GLU A 112 0.25 -10.10 13.00
N MET A 113 0.31 -9.15 12.07
CA MET A 113 0.22 -9.42 10.64
C MET A 113 1.54 -9.98 10.11
N LYS A 114 1.44 -10.79 9.05
CA LYS A 114 2.59 -11.26 8.27
C LYS A 114 2.50 -10.70 6.86
N PHE A 115 3.65 -10.32 6.32
CA PHE A 115 3.76 -9.75 4.99
C PHE A 115 4.77 -10.54 4.14
N ASP A 116 4.46 -10.66 2.86
CA ASP A 116 5.39 -11.24 1.88
C ASP A 116 6.49 -10.23 1.51
N GLY A 117 6.17 -8.93 1.57
CA GLY A 117 7.13 -7.86 1.33
C GLY A 117 6.81 -6.57 2.07
N MET A 118 7.84 -5.74 2.28
CA MET A 118 7.70 -4.40 2.84
C MET A 118 8.55 -3.41 2.06
N ILE A 119 7.98 -2.24 1.79
CA ILE A 119 8.67 -1.10 1.18
C ILE A 119 8.77 -0.01 2.24
N VAL A 120 9.98 0.42 2.54
CA VAL A 120 10.26 1.59 3.39
C VAL A 120 10.72 2.72 2.47
N THR A 121 9.95 3.81 2.40
CA THR A 121 10.34 4.95 1.55
C THR A 121 11.43 5.78 2.22
N GLY A 122 12.18 6.53 1.42
CA GLY A 122 13.05 7.58 1.94
C GLY A 122 12.25 8.65 2.72
N ALA A 123 13.00 9.47 3.46
CA ALA A 123 12.48 10.62 4.18
C ALA A 123 13.45 11.80 3.99
N PRO A 124 12.97 13.06 3.95
CA PRO A 124 13.83 14.24 3.76
C PRO A 124 14.54 14.62 5.08
N VAL A 125 15.43 13.76 5.55
CA VAL A 125 16.15 13.91 6.83
C VAL A 125 17.68 13.83 6.66
N GLU A 126 18.19 14.00 5.45
CA GLU A 126 19.61 13.79 5.08
C GLU A 126 20.59 14.67 5.87
N THR A 127 20.13 15.79 6.39
CA THR A 127 20.95 16.74 7.13
C THR A 127 20.79 16.64 8.66
N ILE A 128 19.95 15.72 9.12
CA ILE A 128 19.63 15.57 10.55
C ILE A 128 20.32 14.31 11.08
N PRO A 129 21.06 14.38 12.20
CA PRO A 129 21.56 13.18 12.89
C PRO A 129 20.43 12.21 13.20
N PHE A 130 20.64 10.90 13.09
CA PHE A 130 19.60 9.89 13.30
C PHE A 130 18.94 9.99 14.66
N GLU A 131 19.72 10.33 15.70
CA GLU A 131 19.26 10.46 17.07
C GLU A 131 18.27 11.63 17.24
N ASP A 132 18.34 12.64 16.38
CA ASP A 132 17.48 13.83 16.40
C ASP A 132 16.20 13.63 15.55
N VAL A 133 16.10 12.53 14.80
CA VAL A 133 14.90 12.20 14.03
C VAL A 133 13.78 11.75 14.98
N LYS A 134 12.71 12.54 15.07
CA LYS A 134 11.62 12.35 16.05
C LYS A 134 11.00 10.95 16.07
N TYR A 135 10.96 10.28 14.93
CA TYR A 135 10.38 8.91 14.78
C TYR A 135 11.44 7.81 14.74
N TRP A 136 12.72 8.10 15.09
CA TRP A 136 13.79 7.12 15.00
C TRP A 136 13.54 5.84 15.82
N ASN A 137 13.12 5.99 17.06
CA ASN A 137 12.83 4.85 17.95
C ASN A 137 11.66 4.01 17.43
N GLU A 138 10.66 4.64 16.83
CA GLU A 138 9.53 3.95 16.23
C GLU A 138 9.94 3.24 14.93
N LEU A 139 10.77 3.89 14.12
CA LEU A 139 11.33 3.28 12.91
C LEU A 139 12.14 2.03 13.23
N THR A 140 13.00 2.06 14.26
CA THR A 140 13.75 0.87 14.71
C THR A 140 12.81 -0.25 15.16
N SER A 141 11.75 0.06 15.88
CA SER A 141 10.73 -0.94 16.26
C SER A 141 10.00 -1.53 15.05
N ILE A 142 9.77 -0.74 14.00
CA ILE A 142 9.19 -1.22 12.74
C ILE A 142 10.20 -2.10 11.99
N MET A 143 11.50 -1.79 12.04
CA MET A 143 12.55 -2.64 11.47
C MET A 143 12.64 -4.00 12.18
N ASP A 144 12.59 -4.01 13.51
CA ASP A 144 12.56 -5.25 14.32
C ASP A 144 11.31 -6.09 14.00
N PHE A 145 10.16 -5.41 13.83
CA PHE A 145 8.94 -6.06 13.35
C PHE A 145 9.16 -6.68 11.97
N ALA A 146 9.79 -5.96 11.06
CA ALA A 146 10.02 -6.43 9.69
C ALA A 146 10.91 -7.69 9.66
N GLU A 147 11.95 -7.78 10.50
CA GLU A 147 12.79 -8.98 10.60
C GLU A 147 12.00 -10.24 10.97
N ASN A 148 10.97 -10.11 11.80
CA ASN A 148 10.20 -11.24 12.31
C ASN A 148 8.91 -11.53 11.53
N ASN A 149 8.37 -10.55 10.81
CA ASN A 149 7.05 -10.61 10.22
C ASN A 149 6.99 -10.38 8.72
N VAL A 150 8.12 -10.05 8.08
CA VAL A 150 8.20 -9.77 6.65
C VAL A 150 9.22 -10.66 5.97
N THR A 151 8.85 -11.27 4.86
CA THR A 151 9.77 -12.16 4.12
C THR A 151 10.90 -11.39 3.43
N SER A 152 10.61 -10.19 2.89
CA SER A 152 11.59 -9.37 2.19
C SER A 152 11.28 -7.89 2.37
N THR A 153 12.30 -7.08 2.69
CA THR A 153 12.16 -5.63 2.88
C THR A 153 13.07 -4.88 1.91
N ILE A 154 12.56 -3.79 1.34
CA ILE A 154 13.28 -2.84 0.48
C ILE A 154 13.31 -1.50 1.20
N TYR A 155 14.51 -0.88 1.27
CA TYR A 155 14.75 0.45 1.83
C TYR A 155 15.12 1.45 0.74
#